data_3dd0d57d2c5f2b85398f1f09128e43a1
#
_entry.id   3dd0d57d2c5f2b85398f1f09128e43a1
#
_cell.length_a   1.000
_cell.length_b   1.000
_cell.length_c   1.000
_cell.angle_alpha   90.00
_cell.angle_beta   90.00
_cell.angle_gamma   90.00
#
_symmetry.space_group_name_H-M   'P 1'
#
loop_
_entity.id
_entity.type
_entity.pdbx_description
1 polymer ?
#
loop_
_entity_poly.entity_id
_entity_poly.type
_entity_poly.pdbx_seq_one_letter_code
_entity_poly.pdbx_strand_id
1 'polypeptide(L)'
;MKNKILALLGRLLSRGYRYKDEHFNDEAYIRFFVWQKILGINRKVPWPVHFTSYVTGIKNIKFGKKCSPGSNINQYIQANGIIEMGDNVLMGPGSKIISANHDFSDFTKHIESESVKIGSNVWVGADAIILPGVTIGDNVVIGAGSIVTKDIPSNTIAAGNPCKVLKEKGKYKG
;
A
#
# COMPACT_ATOMS: atom_id res chain seq x y z
N MET A 1 -28.39 19.83 1.74
CA MET A 1 -28.02 20.09 3.15
C MET A 1 -27.24 18.93 3.76
N LYS A 2 -27.75 17.69 3.70
CA LYS A 2 -27.13 16.47 4.27
C LYS A 2 -25.67 16.24 3.79
N ASN A 3 -25.39 16.37 2.50
CA ASN A 3 -24.03 16.17 1.93
C ASN A 3 -23.02 17.22 2.41
N LYS A 4 -23.45 18.47 2.63
CA LYS A 4 -22.54 19.52 3.15
C LYS A 4 -22.13 19.27 4.60
N ILE A 5 -23.04 18.73 5.42
CA ILE A 5 -22.77 18.37 6.82
C ILE A 5 -21.80 17.19 6.88
N LEU A 6 -22.00 16.15 6.07
CA LEU A 6 -21.11 14.99 6.00
C LEU A 6 -19.70 15.38 5.54
N ALA A 7 -19.59 16.23 4.52
CA ALA A 7 -18.29 16.73 4.06
C ALA A 7 -17.56 17.54 5.15
N LEU A 8 -18.28 18.43 5.86
CA LEU A 8 -17.71 19.20 6.96
C LEU A 8 -17.22 18.28 8.10
N LEU A 9 -18.03 17.29 8.48
CA LEU A 9 -17.67 16.30 9.50
C LEU A 9 -16.45 15.50 9.05
N GLY A 10 -16.41 15.00 7.83
CA GLY A 10 -15.27 14.26 7.29
C GLY A 10 -13.98 15.08 7.29
N ARG A 11 -14.07 16.36 6.92
CA ARG A 11 -12.93 17.30 6.99
C ARG A 11 -12.43 17.50 8.42
N LEU A 12 -13.34 17.58 9.40
CA LEU A 12 -12.95 17.68 10.81
C LEU A 12 -12.24 16.41 11.27
N LEU A 13 -12.81 15.24 10.97
CA LEU A 13 -12.26 13.95 11.37
C LEU A 13 -10.93 13.62 10.68
N SER A 14 -10.72 14.10 9.45
CA SER A 14 -9.45 13.93 8.73
C SER A 14 -8.25 14.56 9.49
N ARG A 15 -8.50 15.54 10.36
CA ARG A 15 -7.47 16.13 11.24
C ARG A 15 -6.89 15.15 12.25
N GLY A 16 -7.58 14.05 12.54
CA GLY A 16 -7.11 12.95 13.38
C GLY A 16 -6.04 12.06 12.73
N TYR A 17 -5.69 12.30 11.47
CA TYR A 17 -4.65 11.57 10.75
C TYR A 17 -3.45 12.47 10.47
N ARG A 18 -2.24 11.94 10.71
CA ARG A 18 -0.98 12.65 10.39
C ARG A 18 -0.76 12.74 8.88
N TYR A 19 -1.14 11.70 8.16
CA TYR A 19 -1.04 11.63 6.71
C TYR A 19 -2.44 11.61 6.11
N LYS A 20 -2.69 12.49 5.15
CA LYS A 20 -3.92 12.55 4.39
C LYS A 20 -3.65 12.10 2.97
N ASP A 21 -4.54 11.30 2.44
CA ASP A 21 -4.50 10.89 1.05
C ASP A 21 -5.45 11.75 0.24
N GLU A 22 -4.93 12.39 -0.79
CA GLU A 22 -5.69 13.26 -1.69
C GLU A 22 -6.70 12.48 -2.56
N HIS A 23 -6.59 11.16 -2.64
CA HIS A 23 -7.56 10.32 -3.34
C HIS A 23 -8.88 10.16 -2.57
N PHE A 24 -8.89 10.47 -1.27
CA PHE A 24 -10.11 10.37 -0.47
C PHE A 24 -10.83 11.70 -0.37
N ASN A 25 -12.13 11.69 -0.66
CA ASN A 25 -12.99 12.80 -0.31
C ASN A 25 -13.18 12.89 1.22
N ASP A 26 -13.61 14.05 1.69
CA ASP A 26 -13.81 14.30 3.12
C ASP A 26 -14.74 13.27 3.79
N GLU A 27 -15.74 12.76 3.08
CA GLU A 27 -16.71 11.79 3.61
C GLU A 27 -16.09 10.41 3.87
N ALA A 28 -15.08 10.00 3.09
CA ALA A 28 -14.39 8.73 3.28
C ALA A 28 -13.71 8.66 4.65
N TYR A 29 -13.22 9.79 5.17
CA TYR A 29 -12.57 9.85 6.49
C TYR A 29 -13.52 9.49 7.64
N ILE A 30 -14.83 9.70 7.51
CA ILE A 30 -15.82 9.30 8.54
C ILE A 30 -15.75 7.80 8.76
N ARG A 31 -15.72 7.01 7.68
CA ARG A 31 -15.63 5.55 7.73
C ARG A 31 -14.36 5.08 8.42
N PHE A 32 -13.21 5.59 7.98
CA PHE A 32 -11.93 5.23 8.59
C PHE A 32 -11.86 5.62 10.06
N PHE A 33 -12.39 6.79 10.42
CA PHE A 33 -12.35 7.30 11.79
C PHE A 33 -13.10 6.40 12.76
N VAL A 34 -14.31 5.95 12.41
CA VAL A 34 -15.10 5.05 13.26
C VAL A 34 -14.32 3.79 13.58
N TRP A 35 -13.83 3.09 12.57
CA TRP A 35 -13.11 1.83 12.77
C TRP A 35 -11.76 2.02 13.46
N GLN A 36 -11.00 3.02 13.06
CA GLN A 36 -9.62 3.21 13.52
C GLN A 36 -9.53 3.94 14.87
N LYS A 37 -10.31 5.01 15.06
CA LYS A 37 -10.16 5.87 16.24
C LYS A 37 -11.15 5.54 17.35
N ILE A 38 -12.38 5.13 17.01
CA ILE A 38 -13.40 4.75 17.99
C ILE A 38 -13.25 3.28 18.37
N LEU A 39 -13.30 2.36 17.39
CA LEU A 39 -13.22 0.91 17.66
C LEU A 39 -11.80 0.38 17.84
N GLY A 40 -10.79 1.18 17.53
CA GLY A 40 -9.38 0.87 17.82
C GLY A 40 -8.68 -0.05 16.82
N ILE A 41 -9.34 -0.47 15.73
CA ILE A 41 -8.76 -1.33 14.70
C ILE A 41 -7.71 -0.53 13.91
N ASN A 42 -6.47 -1.01 13.86
CA ASN A 42 -5.33 -0.27 13.27
C ASN A 42 -5.05 1.10 13.92
N ARG A 43 -5.43 1.30 15.18
CA ARG A 43 -5.38 2.60 15.89
C ARG A 43 -4.01 3.27 15.87
N LYS A 44 -2.94 2.47 15.87
CA LYS A 44 -1.54 2.95 15.89
C LYS A 44 -1.08 3.49 14.54
N VAL A 45 -1.77 3.16 13.46
CA VAL A 45 -1.41 3.61 12.10
C VAL A 45 -1.82 5.08 11.93
N PRO A 46 -0.89 5.98 11.56
CA PRO A 46 -1.15 7.41 11.50
C PRO A 46 -1.80 7.91 10.20
N TRP A 47 -2.22 6.99 9.32
CA TRP A 47 -2.97 7.26 8.09
C TRP A 47 -4.22 6.37 8.01
N PRO A 48 -5.17 6.66 7.09
CA PRO A 48 -6.38 5.85 6.93
C PRO A 48 -6.07 4.41 6.53
N VAL A 49 -6.58 3.44 7.29
CA VAL A 49 -6.46 2.00 7.00
C VAL A 49 -7.83 1.36 7.09
N HIS A 50 -8.16 0.53 6.11
CA HIS A 50 -9.42 -0.21 6.11
C HIS A 50 -9.45 -1.23 7.26
N PHE A 51 -10.62 -1.46 7.87
CA PHE A 51 -10.73 -2.31 9.06
C PHE A 51 -10.42 -3.79 8.79
N THR A 52 -10.52 -4.25 7.54
CA THR A 52 -10.14 -5.61 7.13
C THR A 52 -8.66 -5.73 6.77
N SER A 53 -7.93 -4.61 6.67
CA SER A 53 -6.51 -4.61 6.31
C SER A 53 -5.63 -4.67 7.54
N TYR A 54 -4.42 -5.18 7.37
CA TYR A 54 -3.47 -5.36 8.44
C TYR A 54 -2.12 -4.74 8.07
N VAL A 55 -1.62 -3.85 8.94
CA VAL A 55 -0.36 -3.12 8.72
C VAL A 55 0.54 -3.31 9.93
N THR A 56 1.71 -3.89 9.71
CA THR A 56 2.74 -4.08 10.75
C THR A 56 4.00 -3.29 10.43
N GLY A 57 4.87 -3.11 11.44
CA GLY A 57 6.16 -2.44 11.24
C GLY A 57 6.05 -0.99 10.80
N ILE A 58 5.05 -0.25 11.28
CA ILE A 58 4.67 1.11 10.85
C ILE A 58 5.88 2.06 10.73
N LYS A 59 6.87 1.93 11.61
CA LYS A 59 8.07 2.78 11.62
C LYS A 59 8.98 2.57 10.39
N ASN A 60 8.86 1.42 9.77
CA ASN A 60 9.67 1.01 8.61
C ASN A 60 8.97 1.35 7.28
N ILE A 61 7.76 1.94 7.32
CA ILE A 61 7.01 2.32 6.13
C ILE A 61 7.24 3.81 5.85
N LYS A 62 7.81 4.10 4.69
CA LYS A 62 7.98 5.44 4.15
C LYS A 62 7.24 5.53 2.82
N PHE A 63 6.46 6.58 2.61
CA PHE A 63 5.74 6.78 1.36
C PHE A 63 5.58 8.26 1.03
N GLY A 64 5.46 8.55 -0.25
CA GLY A 64 5.26 9.88 -0.79
C GLY A 64 3.80 10.33 -0.75
N LYS A 65 3.47 11.31 -1.57
CA LYS A 65 2.10 11.85 -1.70
C LYS A 65 1.20 10.89 -2.46
N LYS A 66 -0.11 10.98 -2.22
CA LYS A 66 -1.12 10.13 -2.88
C LYS A 66 -0.82 8.63 -2.71
N CYS A 67 -0.51 8.24 -1.49
CA CYS A 67 -0.27 6.85 -1.10
C CYS A 67 -0.99 6.57 0.22
N SER A 68 -1.66 5.43 0.31
CA SER A 68 -2.30 4.98 1.56
C SER A 68 -2.24 3.46 1.67
N PRO A 69 -1.09 2.89 2.03
CA PRO A 69 -0.95 1.45 2.19
C PRO A 69 -1.91 0.95 3.30
N GLY A 70 -2.71 -0.05 2.97
CA GLY A 70 -3.73 -0.59 3.87
C GLY A 70 -5.11 0.08 3.77
N SER A 71 -5.29 1.10 2.94
CA SER A 71 -6.57 1.84 2.83
C SER A 71 -7.66 1.10 2.07
N ASN A 72 -7.31 0.14 1.23
CA ASN A 72 -8.26 -0.69 0.52
C ASN A 72 -8.55 -1.97 1.31
N ILE A 73 -9.60 -2.73 0.94
CA ILE A 73 -10.02 -3.93 1.67
C ILE A 73 -8.96 -5.03 1.59
N ASN A 74 -8.82 -5.81 2.67
CA ASN A 74 -7.99 -7.03 2.76
C ASN A 74 -6.53 -6.86 2.33
N GLN A 75 -5.96 -5.68 2.43
CA GLN A 75 -4.54 -5.48 2.18
C GLN A 75 -3.71 -5.97 3.37
N TYR A 76 -2.55 -6.59 3.08
CA TYR A 76 -1.60 -7.03 4.09
C TYR A 76 -0.25 -6.37 3.85
N ILE A 77 0.17 -5.49 4.75
CA ILE A 77 1.43 -4.76 4.67
C ILE A 77 2.31 -5.19 5.85
N GLN A 78 3.29 -6.04 5.56
CA GLN A 78 4.25 -6.51 6.56
C GLN A 78 5.58 -5.81 6.34
N ALA A 79 5.86 -4.84 7.21
CA ALA A 79 7.07 -4.03 7.17
C ALA A 79 8.04 -4.38 8.32
N ASN A 80 8.42 -5.65 8.45
CA ASN A 80 9.51 -6.04 9.33
C ASN A 80 10.84 -5.51 8.79
N GLY A 81 11.04 -5.54 7.46
CA GLY A 81 12.03 -4.75 6.75
C GLY A 81 11.46 -3.41 6.28
N ILE A 82 12.29 -2.60 5.64
CA ILE A 82 11.89 -1.28 5.14
C ILE A 82 10.99 -1.42 3.91
N ILE A 83 9.90 -0.65 3.87
CA ILE A 83 9.08 -0.46 2.69
C ILE A 83 9.15 1.02 2.31
N GLU A 84 9.63 1.31 1.12
CA GLU A 84 9.70 2.67 0.57
C GLU A 84 8.82 2.77 -0.68
N MET A 85 7.96 3.77 -0.73
CA MET A 85 7.09 4.07 -1.88
C MET A 85 7.27 5.52 -2.30
N GLY A 86 7.38 5.74 -3.60
CA GLY A 86 7.36 7.08 -4.19
C GLY A 86 5.97 7.72 -4.11
N ASP A 87 5.73 8.71 -4.97
CA ASP A 87 4.44 9.39 -5.05
C ASP A 87 3.44 8.62 -5.93
N ASN A 88 2.14 8.78 -5.65
CA ASN A 88 1.06 8.24 -6.47
C ASN A 88 1.14 6.72 -6.68
N VAL A 89 1.20 5.99 -5.56
CA VAL A 89 1.15 4.52 -5.55
C VAL A 89 -0.25 4.06 -5.18
N LEU A 90 -0.94 3.47 -6.15
CA LEU A 90 -2.26 2.89 -5.95
C LEU A 90 -2.16 1.39 -5.70
N MET A 91 -2.80 0.93 -4.64
CA MET A 91 -2.84 -0.49 -4.28
C MET A 91 -4.26 -1.02 -4.34
N GLY A 92 -4.50 -2.02 -5.17
CA GLY A 92 -5.79 -2.71 -5.30
C GLY A 92 -6.21 -3.47 -4.06
N PRO A 93 -7.49 -3.87 -3.96
CA PRO A 93 -7.99 -4.75 -2.91
C PRO A 93 -7.15 -6.03 -2.78
N GLY A 94 -6.97 -6.53 -1.57
CA GLY A 94 -6.28 -7.80 -1.31
C GLY A 94 -4.77 -7.80 -1.59
N SER A 95 -4.21 -6.73 -2.16
CA SER A 95 -2.77 -6.67 -2.46
C SER A 95 -1.91 -6.75 -1.20
N LYS A 96 -0.72 -7.33 -1.33
CA LYS A 96 0.17 -7.59 -0.20
C LYS A 96 1.58 -7.09 -0.50
N ILE A 97 2.24 -6.54 0.53
CA ILE A 97 3.67 -6.23 0.52
C ILE A 97 4.30 -6.94 1.72
N ILE A 98 5.30 -7.75 1.45
CA ILE A 98 6.01 -8.54 2.46
C ILE A 98 7.49 -8.16 2.37
N SER A 99 8.09 -7.71 3.46
CA SER A 99 9.48 -7.24 3.49
C SER A 99 10.39 -8.10 4.39
N ALA A 100 9.96 -9.28 4.79
CA ALA A 100 10.78 -10.20 5.58
C ALA A 100 10.34 -11.64 5.39
N ASN A 101 11.32 -12.55 5.49
CA ASN A 101 11.12 -13.99 5.47
C ASN A 101 11.64 -14.63 6.77
N HIS A 102 11.22 -15.85 7.03
CA HIS A 102 11.86 -16.73 7.98
C HIS A 102 13.10 -17.39 7.35
N ASP A 103 14.04 -17.83 8.21
CA ASP A 103 15.13 -18.68 7.77
C ASP A 103 14.57 -20.02 7.27
N PHE A 104 14.93 -20.41 6.05
CA PHE A 104 14.42 -21.64 5.44
C PHE A 104 14.92 -22.91 6.11
N SER A 105 15.99 -22.83 6.90
CA SER A 105 16.55 -23.94 7.67
C SER A 105 16.01 -23.98 9.12
N ASP A 106 15.53 -22.83 9.64
CA ASP A 106 15.03 -22.71 11.01
C ASP A 106 13.93 -21.63 11.06
N PHE A 107 12.67 -22.05 10.92
CA PHE A 107 11.51 -21.16 10.90
C PHE A 107 11.29 -20.36 12.20
N THR A 108 12.01 -20.68 13.27
CA THR A 108 11.99 -19.88 14.51
C THR A 108 12.82 -18.61 14.39
N LYS A 109 13.69 -18.53 13.38
CA LYS A 109 14.55 -17.41 13.09
C LYS A 109 14.03 -16.61 11.88
N HIS A 110 14.40 -15.34 11.85
CA HIS A 110 14.21 -14.49 10.68
C HIS A 110 15.56 -14.29 9.99
N ILE A 111 15.57 -14.34 8.67
CA ILE A 111 16.70 -13.86 7.88
C ILE A 111 16.72 -12.32 7.93
N GLU A 112 17.86 -11.73 7.58
CA GLU A 112 17.96 -10.28 7.46
C GLU A 112 16.87 -9.77 6.54
N SER A 113 16.14 -8.75 7.03
CA SER A 113 14.97 -8.23 6.31
C SER A 113 15.39 -7.48 5.06
N GLU A 114 14.82 -7.85 3.92
CA GLU A 114 15.10 -7.22 2.65
C GLU A 114 14.10 -6.09 2.36
N SER A 115 14.64 -4.92 2.02
CA SER A 115 13.80 -3.75 1.71
C SER A 115 12.98 -3.96 0.45
N VAL A 116 11.71 -3.54 0.47
CA VAL A 116 10.88 -3.41 -0.73
C VAL A 116 10.85 -1.94 -1.15
N LYS A 117 11.14 -1.68 -2.44
CA LYS A 117 11.11 -0.33 -3.00
C LYS A 117 10.09 -0.26 -4.13
N ILE A 118 9.24 0.75 -4.10
CA ILE A 118 8.23 1.00 -5.13
C ILE A 118 8.39 2.46 -5.57
N GLY A 119 8.62 2.68 -6.85
CA GLY A 119 8.76 4.00 -7.44
C GLY A 119 7.45 4.80 -7.45
N SER A 120 7.44 5.89 -8.20
CA SER A 120 6.28 6.77 -8.36
C SER A 120 5.38 6.34 -9.53
N ASN A 121 4.08 6.71 -9.46
CA ASN A 121 3.09 6.39 -10.49
C ASN A 121 2.94 4.87 -10.71
N VAL A 122 2.89 4.11 -9.64
CA VAL A 122 2.76 2.65 -9.67
C VAL A 122 1.34 2.24 -9.32
N TRP A 123 0.78 1.35 -10.14
CA TRP A 123 -0.49 0.70 -9.85
C TRP A 123 -0.28 -0.78 -9.58
N VAL A 124 -0.52 -1.20 -8.35
CA VAL A 124 -0.51 -2.59 -7.91
C VAL A 124 -1.94 -3.12 -8.00
N GLY A 125 -2.18 -4.09 -8.87
CA GLY A 125 -3.48 -4.71 -9.09
C GLY A 125 -4.02 -5.45 -7.87
N ALA A 126 -5.32 -5.78 -7.91
CA ALA A 126 -5.95 -6.55 -6.83
C ALA A 126 -5.24 -7.90 -6.62
N ASP A 127 -5.14 -8.32 -5.36
CA ASP A 127 -4.50 -9.58 -4.93
C ASP A 127 -3.04 -9.79 -5.40
N ALA A 128 -2.38 -8.78 -5.92
CA ALA A 128 -0.96 -8.86 -6.23
C ALA A 128 -0.12 -8.92 -4.96
N ILE A 129 0.95 -9.72 -4.98
CA ILE A 129 1.86 -9.92 -3.85
C ILE A 129 3.25 -9.47 -4.26
N ILE A 130 3.84 -8.56 -3.49
CA ILE A 130 5.21 -8.10 -3.66
C ILE A 130 6.05 -8.73 -2.56
N LEU A 131 7.09 -9.49 -2.96
CA LEU A 131 7.95 -10.24 -2.05
C LEU A 131 9.16 -9.41 -1.56
N PRO A 132 9.85 -9.88 -0.50
CA PRO A 132 11.02 -9.21 0.05
C PRO A 132 12.11 -8.99 -1.00
N GLY A 133 12.85 -7.88 -0.88
CA GLY A 133 13.99 -7.53 -1.75
C GLY A 133 13.61 -6.92 -3.11
N VAL A 134 12.32 -6.90 -3.46
CA VAL A 134 11.87 -6.44 -4.78
C VAL A 134 11.93 -4.91 -4.89
N THR A 135 12.47 -4.45 -6.02
CA THR A 135 12.38 -3.06 -6.47
C THR A 135 11.45 -2.95 -7.67
N ILE A 136 10.42 -2.12 -7.58
CA ILE A 136 9.53 -1.74 -8.68
C ILE A 136 9.87 -0.31 -9.07
N GLY A 137 10.22 -0.10 -10.34
CA GLY A 137 10.55 1.23 -10.87
C GLY A 137 9.34 2.17 -10.99
N ASP A 138 9.57 3.33 -11.58
CA ASP A 138 8.52 4.33 -11.78
C ASP A 138 7.59 3.96 -12.95
N ASN A 139 6.35 4.46 -12.90
CA ASN A 139 5.40 4.33 -14.01
C ASN A 139 5.13 2.85 -14.38
N VAL A 140 4.88 2.01 -13.39
CA VAL A 140 4.65 0.57 -13.55
C VAL A 140 3.21 0.20 -13.23
N VAL A 141 2.68 -0.78 -13.96
CA VAL A 141 1.43 -1.47 -13.63
C VAL A 141 1.73 -2.93 -13.34
N ILE A 142 1.37 -3.38 -12.16
CA ILE A 142 1.37 -4.80 -11.77
C ILE A 142 -0.05 -5.33 -11.94
N GLY A 143 -0.23 -6.34 -12.77
CA GLY A 143 -1.53 -6.97 -13.00
C GLY A 143 -2.09 -7.65 -11.75
N ALA A 144 -3.41 -7.77 -11.69
CA ALA A 144 -4.09 -8.45 -10.57
C ALA A 144 -3.63 -9.92 -10.43
N GLY A 145 -3.57 -10.42 -9.19
CA GLY A 145 -3.14 -11.78 -8.87
C GLY A 145 -1.67 -12.09 -9.15
N SER A 146 -0.84 -11.10 -9.44
CA SER A 146 0.58 -11.30 -9.75
C SER A 146 1.40 -11.56 -8.50
N ILE A 147 2.44 -12.41 -8.61
CA ILE A 147 3.42 -12.61 -7.54
C ILE A 147 4.77 -12.07 -8.03
N VAL A 148 5.15 -10.91 -7.49
CA VAL A 148 6.37 -10.20 -7.86
C VAL A 148 7.54 -10.73 -7.03
N THR A 149 8.39 -11.52 -7.66
CA THR A 149 9.52 -12.21 -7.05
C THR A 149 10.88 -11.63 -7.48
N LYS A 150 10.87 -10.67 -8.42
CA LYS A 150 12.07 -10.02 -8.99
C LYS A 150 11.76 -8.57 -9.30
N ASP A 151 12.79 -7.78 -9.48
CA ASP A 151 12.67 -6.37 -9.84
C ASP A 151 11.90 -6.16 -11.14
N ILE A 152 11.11 -5.09 -11.16
CA ILE A 152 10.32 -4.67 -12.33
C ILE A 152 10.84 -3.30 -12.81
N PRO A 153 11.31 -3.21 -14.05
CA PRO A 153 11.85 -1.96 -14.58
C PRO A 153 10.77 -0.90 -14.77
N SER A 154 11.17 0.37 -14.74
CA SER A 154 10.29 1.51 -15.00
C SER A 154 9.63 1.44 -16.37
N ASN A 155 8.48 2.10 -16.51
CA ASN A 155 7.72 2.22 -17.75
C ASN A 155 7.27 0.86 -18.33
N THR A 156 6.80 -0.05 -17.46
CA THR A 156 6.35 -1.38 -17.89
C THR A 156 4.98 -1.76 -17.33
N ILE A 157 4.37 -2.71 -18.00
CA ILE A 157 3.23 -3.48 -17.50
C ILE A 157 3.72 -4.90 -17.27
N ALA A 158 3.60 -5.39 -16.04
CA ALA A 158 4.03 -6.71 -15.63
C ALA A 158 2.87 -7.49 -14.99
N ALA A 159 2.79 -8.80 -15.22
CA ALA A 159 1.77 -9.63 -14.59
C ALA A 159 2.19 -11.11 -14.53
N GLY A 160 1.44 -11.89 -13.77
CA GLY A 160 1.54 -13.36 -13.70
C GLY A 160 2.17 -13.88 -12.41
N ASN A 161 2.27 -15.21 -12.33
CA ASN A 161 2.93 -15.92 -11.24
C ASN A 161 3.93 -16.94 -11.82
N PRO A 162 5.26 -16.73 -11.70
CA PRO A 162 5.89 -15.50 -11.24
C PRO A 162 5.62 -14.32 -12.19
N CYS A 163 5.59 -13.10 -11.64
CA CYS A 163 5.36 -11.87 -12.39
C CYS A 163 6.48 -11.62 -13.40
N LYS A 164 6.10 -11.29 -14.64
CA LYS A 164 7.03 -10.98 -15.74
C LYS A 164 6.57 -9.72 -16.45
N VAL A 165 7.53 -8.97 -17.00
CA VAL A 165 7.22 -7.84 -17.89
C VAL A 165 6.51 -8.37 -19.13
N LEU A 166 5.35 -7.81 -19.45
CA LEU A 166 4.54 -8.15 -20.61
C LEU A 166 4.79 -7.19 -21.77
N LYS A 167 4.92 -5.89 -21.47
CA LYS A 167 5.14 -4.84 -22.46
C LYS A 167 5.60 -3.55 -21.82
N GLU A 168 6.14 -2.66 -22.63
CA GLU A 168 6.39 -1.27 -22.25
C GLU A 168 5.09 -0.51 -22.05
N LYS A 169 5.14 0.47 -21.17
CA LYS A 169 4.05 1.40 -20.84
C LYS A 169 4.45 2.80 -21.29
N GLY A 170 3.58 3.47 -22.01
CA GLY A 170 3.75 4.89 -22.33
C GLY A 170 3.83 5.78 -21.10
N LYS A 171 4.22 7.04 -21.29
CA LYS A 171 4.34 8.03 -20.20
C LYS A 171 3.04 8.15 -19.40
N TYR A 172 3.16 8.35 -18.10
CA TYR A 172 2.04 8.70 -17.23
C TYR A 172 1.48 10.07 -17.65
N LYS A 173 0.15 10.18 -17.74
CA LYS A 173 -0.52 11.38 -18.28
C LYS A 173 -1.33 12.16 -17.22
N GLY A 174 -1.16 11.82 -15.92
CA GLY A 174 -1.88 12.47 -14.82
C GLY A 174 -0.98 13.31 -13.95
#